data_a8673f12791eaaaef0d5c3fa0dc91d49
#
_entry.id   a8673f12791eaaaef0d5c3fa0dc91d49
#
_cell.length_a   1.000
_cell.length_b   1.000
_cell.length_c   1.000
_cell.angle_alpha   90.00
_cell.angle_beta   90.00
_cell.angle_gamma   90.00
#
_symmetry.space_group_name_H-M   'P 1'
#
loop_
_entity.id
_entity.type
_entity.pdbx_description
1 polymer ?
#
loop_
_entity_poly.entity_id
_entity_poly.type
_entity_poly.pdbx_seq_one_letter_code
_entity_poly.pdbx_strand_id
1 'polypeptide(L)'
;VAKFAASGKNVAKKDLAKIALTYPHVYVGTISLGFNPQQAIKVLKEAEAYNGPSIVIAYSPCIAQGILKGMNNSIEEEKMATKVGYFPLFHFNPETSKFSLDSKADFTNYIEFLSGENRYRSLKNVNNDYKKLLEDNKKEAMERYDYYQSLVNKEQ
;
A
#
# COMPACT_ATOMS: atom_id res chain seq x y z
N VAL A 1 -5.47 -19.39 -6.24
CA VAL A 1 -5.53 -17.91 -6.08
C VAL A 1 -4.12 -17.33 -6.11
N ALA A 2 -3.21 -17.92 -5.39
CA ALA A 2 -1.83 -17.47 -5.28
C ALA A 2 -0.99 -17.70 -6.53
N LYS A 3 -1.22 -18.78 -7.22
CA LYS A 3 -0.53 -19.10 -8.49
C LYS A 3 -0.68 -18.00 -9.54
N PHE A 4 -1.75 -17.23 -9.48
CA PHE A 4 -2.02 -16.17 -10.45
C PHE A 4 -1.07 -14.98 -10.28
N ALA A 5 -0.76 -14.59 -9.05
CA ALA A 5 0.22 -13.55 -8.76
C ALA A 5 1.65 -14.10 -8.83
N ALA A 6 1.86 -15.38 -8.50
CA ALA A 6 3.17 -16.04 -8.50
C ALA A 6 3.75 -16.29 -9.89
N SER A 7 2.95 -16.23 -10.95
CA SER A 7 3.46 -16.35 -12.33
C SER A 7 4.09 -15.07 -12.87
N GLY A 8 3.92 -13.96 -12.18
CA GLY A 8 4.37 -12.63 -12.61
C GLY A 8 3.49 -12.08 -13.74
N LYS A 9 3.07 -10.85 -13.63
CA LYS A 9 2.37 -10.13 -14.71
C LYS A 9 3.17 -8.89 -15.07
N ASN A 10 3.35 -8.65 -16.37
CA ASN A 10 3.97 -7.44 -16.91
C ASN A 10 2.95 -6.28 -17.02
N VAL A 11 2.06 -6.17 -16.03
CA VAL A 11 1.07 -5.08 -15.97
C VAL A 11 1.03 -4.52 -14.57
N ALA A 12 0.90 -3.20 -14.49
CA ALA A 12 0.82 -2.48 -13.24
C ALA A 12 -0.33 -3.00 -12.36
N LYS A 13 -0.10 -2.98 -11.05
CA LYS A 13 -1.12 -3.31 -10.06
C LYS A 13 -2.21 -2.24 -10.06
N LYS A 14 -3.48 -2.67 -9.99
CA LYS A 14 -4.59 -1.73 -9.77
C LYS A 14 -4.41 -1.01 -8.44
N ASP A 15 -4.55 0.30 -8.48
CA ASP A 15 -4.57 1.15 -7.31
C ASP A 15 -6.02 1.55 -6.99
N LEU A 16 -6.63 0.83 -6.06
CA LEU A 16 -8.03 1.05 -5.68
C LEU A 16 -8.23 2.43 -5.05
N ALA A 17 -7.28 2.89 -4.26
CA ALA A 17 -7.35 4.21 -3.65
C ALA A 17 -7.28 5.32 -4.71
N LYS A 18 -6.40 5.19 -5.70
CA LYS A 18 -6.32 6.14 -6.82
C LYS A 18 -7.63 6.18 -7.64
N ILE A 19 -8.28 5.02 -7.82
CA ILE A 19 -9.61 4.97 -8.46
C ILE A 19 -10.65 5.71 -7.60
N ALA A 20 -10.67 5.46 -6.30
CA ALA A 20 -11.61 6.13 -5.38
C ALA A 20 -11.40 7.65 -5.34
N LEU A 21 -10.15 8.12 -5.40
CA LEU A 21 -9.81 9.56 -5.45
C LEU A 21 -10.29 10.28 -6.73
N THR A 22 -10.73 9.56 -7.76
CA THR A 22 -11.36 10.19 -8.94
C THR A 22 -12.77 10.72 -8.63
N TYR A 23 -13.36 10.30 -7.52
CA TYR A 23 -14.68 10.77 -7.06
C TYR A 23 -14.48 11.83 -5.96
N PRO A 24 -14.70 13.12 -6.24
CA PRO A 24 -14.36 14.21 -5.32
C PRO A 24 -15.19 14.23 -4.03
N HIS A 25 -16.30 13.48 -4.00
CA HIS A 25 -17.21 13.36 -2.87
C HIS A 25 -17.03 12.09 -2.02
N VAL A 26 -15.99 11.30 -2.29
CA VAL A 26 -15.69 10.08 -1.54
C VAL A 26 -14.54 10.34 -0.57
N TYR A 27 -14.76 10.08 0.73
CA TYR A 27 -13.67 10.04 1.69
C TYR A 27 -12.79 8.81 1.39
N VAL A 28 -11.49 9.02 1.29
CA VAL A 28 -10.54 7.91 0.99
C VAL A 28 -9.45 7.90 2.03
N GLY A 29 -9.25 6.75 2.67
CA GLY A 29 -8.15 6.55 3.62
C GLY A 29 -7.42 5.23 3.40
N THR A 30 -6.13 5.21 3.68
CA THR A 30 -5.30 4.00 3.76
C THR A 30 -4.73 3.89 5.16
N ILE A 31 -4.80 2.70 5.75
CA ILE A 31 -4.37 2.46 7.13
C ILE A 31 -3.51 1.21 7.25
N SER A 32 -2.62 1.21 8.25
CA SER A 32 -1.82 0.06 8.65
C SER A 32 -1.65 0.09 10.18
N LEU A 33 -2.30 -0.85 10.88
CA LEU A 33 -2.26 -0.93 12.33
C LEU A 33 -0.86 -1.16 12.87
N GLY A 34 -0.07 -1.99 12.18
CA GLY A 34 1.30 -2.28 12.56
C GLY A 34 2.25 -1.08 12.43
N PHE A 35 1.93 -0.12 11.55
CA PHE A 35 2.77 1.07 11.38
C PHE A 35 2.35 2.22 12.29
N ASN A 36 1.07 2.60 12.28
CA ASN A 36 0.57 3.74 13.07
C ASN A 36 -0.89 3.54 13.50
N PRO A 37 -1.14 2.94 14.69
CA PRO A 37 -2.49 2.75 15.21
C PRO A 37 -3.27 4.05 15.41
N GLN A 38 -2.60 5.15 15.79
CA GLN A 38 -3.25 6.45 16.02
C GLN A 38 -3.77 7.03 14.69
N GLN A 39 -2.99 6.91 13.61
CA GLN A 39 -3.41 7.31 12.28
C GLN A 39 -4.63 6.47 11.82
N ALA A 40 -4.61 5.16 12.05
CA ALA A 40 -5.72 4.30 11.72
C ALA A 40 -7.00 4.69 12.46
N ILE A 41 -6.93 4.96 13.77
CA ILE A 41 -8.07 5.42 14.58
C ILE A 41 -8.57 6.77 14.08
N LYS A 42 -7.68 7.71 13.77
CA LYS A 42 -8.03 9.02 13.22
C LYS A 42 -8.82 8.88 11.93
N VAL A 43 -8.27 8.14 10.95
CA VAL A 43 -8.88 7.93 9.63
C VAL A 43 -10.26 7.26 9.75
N LEU A 44 -10.39 6.25 10.61
CA LEU A 44 -11.68 5.58 10.84
C LEU A 44 -12.73 6.51 11.45
N LYS A 45 -12.35 7.34 12.43
CA LYS A 45 -13.25 8.33 13.04
C LYS A 45 -13.68 9.40 12.03
N GLU A 46 -12.77 9.89 11.22
CA GLU A 46 -13.10 10.87 10.18
C GLU A 46 -14.01 10.26 9.10
N ALA A 47 -13.73 9.02 8.68
CA ALA A 47 -14.57 8.30 7.72
C ALA A 47 -15.98 8.02 8.24
N GLU A 48 -16.13 7.74 9.55
CA GLU A 48 -17.43 7.56 10.22
C GLU A 48 -18.21 8.88 10.36
N ALA A 49 -17.51 9.96 10.69
CA ALA A 49 -18.13 11.27 10.87
C ALA A 49 -18.51 11.94 9.55
N TYR A 50 -17.89 11.55 8.44
CA TYR A 50 -18.16 12.12 7.13
C TYR A 50 -19.56 11.75 6.64
N ASN A 51 -20.38 12.77 6.28
CA ASN A 51 -21.74 12.56 5.78
C ASN A 51 -21.76 12.24 4.27
N GLY A 52 -21.10 11.17 3.87
CA GLY A 52 -21.00 10.72 2.49
C GLY A 52 -20.35 9.34 2.39
N PRO A 53 -20.13 8.83 1.17
CA PRO A 53 -19.47 7.55 0.98
C PRO A 53 -18.00 7.60 1.40
N SER A 54 -17.57 6.60 2.14
CA SER A 54 -16.20 6.47 2.65
C SER A 54 -15.59 5.13 2.26
N ILE A 55 -14.35 5.16 1.82
CA ILE A 55 -13.54 3.97 1.52
C ILE A 55 -12.27 4.02 2.36
N VAL A 56 -12.13 3.05 3.26
CA VAL A 56 -10.89 2.85 4.03
C VAL A 56 -10.25 1.53 3.62
N ILE A 57 -9.01 1.59 3.16
CA ILE A 57 -8.24 0.45 2.70
C ILE A 57 -7.18 0.12 3.74
N ALA A 58 -7.32 -1.04 4.40
CA ALA A 58 -6.37 -1.53 5.38
C ALA A 58 -5.37 -2.50 4.74
N TYR A 59 -4.08 -2.33 5.04
CA TYR A 59 -3.09 -3.34 4.67
C TYR A 59 -3.15 -4.54 5.63
N SER A 60 -3.06 -5.72 5.06
CA SER A 60 -2.88 -6.97 5.81
C SER A 60 -2.02 -7.93 5.00
N PRO A 61 -1.03 -8.59 5.62
CA PRO A 61 -0.26 -9.65 4.97
C PRO A 61 -1.17 -10.82 4.57
N CYS A 62 -0.82 -11.49 3.47
CA CYS A 62 -1.61 -12.58 2.93
C CYS A 62 -1.43 -13.87 3.74
N ILE A 63 -2.48 -14.33 4.43
CA ILE A 63 -2.44 -15.58 5.20
C ILE A 63 -2.30 -16.83 4.32
N ALA A 64 -2.83 -16.80 3.07
CA ALA A 64 -2.76 -17.94 2.17
C ALA A 64 -1.35 -18.16 1.60
N GLN A 65 -0.56 -17.10 1.42
CA GLN A 65 0.83 -17.16 0.99
C GLN A 65 1.79 -17.24 2.17
N GLY A 66 1.46 -16.49 3.22
CA GLY A 66 2.30 -16.31 4.38
C GLY A 66 3.52 -15.42 4.12
N ILE A 67 4.19 -15.12 5.19
CA ILE A 67 5.48 -14.42 5.22
C ILE A 67 6.57 -15.36 5.67
N LEU A 68 7.81 -15.12 5.23
CA LEU A 68 8.94 -16.00 5.52
C LEU A 68 9.17 -16.21 7.02
N LYS A 69 9.01 -15.15 7.81
CA LYS A 69 9.19 -15.15 9.27
C LYS A 69 8.02 -15.77 10.04
N GLY A 70 6.96 -16.22 9.34
CA GLY A 70 5.74 -16.73 9.94
C GLY A 70 4.70 -15.64 10.23
N MET A 71 3.41 -16.04 10.26
CA MET A 71 2.29 -15.08 10.38
C MET A 71 2.18 -14.40 11.75
N ASN A 72 2.87 -14.89 12.78
CA ASN A 72 3.00 -14.22 14.07
C ASN A 72 3.78 -12.88 13.98
N ASN A 73 4.49 -12.65 12.87
CA ASN A 73 5.18 -11.39 12.58
C ASN A 73 4.35 -10.44 11.68
N SER A 74 3.03 -10.64 11.55
CA SER A 74 2.17 -9.84 10.68
C SER A 74 2.25 -8.35 10.97
N ILE A 75 2.30 -7.95 12.23
CA ILE A 75 2.39 -6.55 12.66
C ILE A 75 3.72 -5.90 12.18
N GLU A 76 4.83 -6.61 12.31
CA GLU A 76 6.12 -6.11 11.81
C GLU A 76 6.13 -6.05 10.27
N GLU A 77 5.47 -6.97 9.59
CA GLU A 77 5.34 -6.97 8.13
C GLU A 77 4.49 -5.77 7.64
N GLU A 78 3.38 -5.46 8.35
CA GLU A 78 2.58 -4.26 8.10
C GLU A 78 3.41 -2.99 8.23
N LYS A 79 4.20 -2.90 9.30
CA LYS A 79 5.12 -1.80 9.55
C LYS A 79 6.16 -1.66 8.44
N MET A 80 6.78 -2.76 8.04
CA MET A 80 7.76 -2.76 6.96
C MET A 80 7.14 -2.37 5.62
N ALA A 81 5.96 -2.89 5.27
CA ALA A 81 5.25 -2.54 4.04
C ALA A 81 5.05 -1.03 3.89
N THR A 82 4.68 -0.36 4.97
CA THR A 82 4.50 1.10 4.97
C THR A 82 5.84 1.83 4.93
N LYS A 83 6.81 1.40 5.75
CA LYS A 83 8.13 2.02 5.84
C LYS A 83 8.88 2.01 4.51
N VAL A 84 8.79 0.92 3.74
CA VAL A 84 9.47 0.80 2.43
C VAL A 84 8.64 1.39 1.27
N GLY A 85 7.48 1.98 1.51
CA GLY A 85 6.65 2.57 0.47
C GLY A 85 5.82 1.58 -0.37
N TYR A 86 5.78 0.30 0.05
CA TYR A 86 4.91 -0.69 -0.58
C TYR A 86 3.43 -0.36 -0.39
N PHE A 87 3.06 0.16 0.80
CA PHE A 87 1.72 0.60 1.14
C PHE A 87 1.76 1.97 1.84
N PRO A 88 1.73 3.08 1.10
CA PRO A 88 1.71 4.42 1.66
C PRO A 88 0.41 4.70 2.41
N LEU A 89 0.50 5.42 3.54
CA LEU A 89 -0.65 5.87 4.30
C LEU A 89 -1.00 7.31 3.93
N PHE A 90 -2.27 7.55 3.70
CA PHE A 90 -2.82 8.86 3.41
C PHE A 90 -4.32 8.90 3.69
N HIS A 91 -4.89 10.09 3.73
CA HIS A 91 -6.34 10.28 3.69
C HIS A 91 -6.69 11.54 2.89
N PHE A 92 -7.87 11.48 2.28
CA PHE A 92 -8.51 12.60 1.60
C PHE A 92 -9.88 12.84 2.23
N ASN A 93 -10.10 14.08 2.70
CA ASN A 93 -11.38 14.50 3.25
C ASN A 93 -12.07 15.45 2.27
N PRO A 94 -13.23 15.06 1.68
CA PRO A 94 -13.96 15.90 0.74
C PRO A 94 -14.50 17.21 1.32
N GLU A 95 -14.83 17.25 2.62
CA GLU A 95 -15.36 18.46 3.25
C GLU A 95 -14.33 19.60 3.28
N THR A 96 -13.08 19.23 3.49
CA THR A 96 -11.97 20.18 3.52
C THR A 96 -11.21 20.25 2.19
N SER A 97 -11.53 19.34 1.25
CA SER A 97 -10.77 19.11 0.01
C SER A 97 -9.28 18.87 0.25
N LYS A 98 -8.93 18.38 1.44
CA LYS A 98 -7.54 18.21 1.85
C LYS A 98 -7.07 16.78 1.67
N PHE A 99 -5.94 16.62 0.97
CA PHE A 99 -5.17 15.39 0.89
C PHE A 99 -3.98 15.44 1.86
N SER A 100 -3.84 14.42 2.70
CA SER A 100 -2.73 14.32 3.65
C SER A 100 -1.98 13.02 3.45
N LEU A 101 -0.66 13.10 3.21
CA LEU A 101 0.22 11.93 3.15
C LEU A 101 0.75 11.65 4.55
N ASP A 102 0.33 10.54 5.16
CA ASP A 102 0.53 10.22 6.58
C ASP A 102 1.76 9.35 6.84
N SER A 103 2.44 8.88 5.80
CA SER A 103 3.65 8.09 5.92
C SER A 103 4.75 8.61 5.01
N LYS A 104 6.00 8.50 5.50
CA LYS A 104 7.20 8.76 4.71
C LYS A 104 7.81 7.41 4.28
N ALA A 105 8.08 7.27 2.99
CA ALA A 105 8.66 6.06 2.41
C ALA A 105 10.19 6.12 2.34
N ASP A 106 10.84 4.97 2.63
CA ASP A 106 12.26 4.74 2.37
C ASP A 106 12.42 3.46 1.55
N PHE A 107 12.65 3.60 0.26
CA PHE A 107 12.71 2.49 -0.70
C PHE A 107 14.01 1.67 -0.64
N THR A 108 14.94 1.97 0.28
CA THR A 108 16.24 1.31 0.39
C THR A 108 16.07 -0.22 0.53
N ASN A 109 15.23 -0.66 1.45
CA ASN A 109 15.00 -2.08 1.75
C ASN A 109 13.77 -2.67 1.05
N TYR A 110 13.29 -2.05 -0.04
CA TYR A 110 12.06 -2.48 -0.72
C TYR A 110 12.13 -3.92 -1.26
N ILE A 111 13.23 -4.27 -1.93
CA ILE A 111 13.43 -5.62 -2.50
C ILE A 111 13.59 -6.66 -1.39
N GLU A 112 14.21 -6.30 -0.28
CA GLU A 112 14.32 -7.17 0.89
C GLU A 112 12.93 -7.48 1.47
N PHE A 113 12.07 -6.46 1.61
CA PHE A 113 10.67 -6.64 2.02
C PHE A 113 9.93 -7.59 1.08
N LEU A 114 10.00 -7.39 -0.24
CA LEU A 114 9.36 -8.30 -1.20
C LEU A 114 9.87 -9.74 -1.06
N SER A 115 11.15 -9.92 -0.77
CA SER A 115 11.76 -11.25 -0.57
C SER A 115 11.28 -11.93 0.71
N GLY A 116 10.77 -11.20 1.68
CA GLY A 116 10.13 -11.68 2.90
C GLY A 116 8.69 -12.20 2.68
N GLU A 117 8.04 -11.78 1.62
CA GLU A 117 6.70 -12.23 1.24
C GLU A 117 6.78 -13.49 0.35
N ASN A 118 6.21 -14.61 0.78
CA ASN A 118 6.32 -15.88 0.05
C ASN A 118 5.77 -15.80 -1.38
N ARG A 119 4.77 -14.96 -1.64
CA ARG A 119 4.22 -14.74 -2.99
C ARG A 119 5.24 -14.16 -3.97
N TYR A 120 6.14 -13.30 -3.53
CA TYR A 120 7.22 -12.76 -4.37
C TYR A 120 8.44 -13.69 -4.39
N ARG A 121 8.77 -14.26 -3.23
CA ARG A 121 9.89 -15.20 -3.10
C ARG A 121 9.74 -16.42 -4.01
N SER A 122 8.53 -16.94 -4.17
CA SER A 122 8.26 -18.09 -5.04
C SER A 122 8.48 -17.82 -6.53
N LEU A 123 8.49 -16.54 -6.96
CA LEU A 123 8.69 -16.16 -8.36
C LEU A 123 10.03 -16.67 -8.91
N LYS A 124 11.07 -16.71 -8.10
CA LYS A 124 12.39 -17.22 -8.53
C LYS A 124 12.38 -18.66 -9.03
N ASN A 125 11.37 -19.45 -8.64
CA ASN A 125 11.24 -20.86 -9.00
C ASN A 125 10.37 -21.08 -10.25
N VAL A 126 9.63 -20.04 -10.69
CA VAL A 126 8.62 -20.17 -11.76
C VAL A 126 8.77 -19.15 -12.88
N ASN A 127 9.65 -18.15 -12.70
CA ASN A 127 9.84 -17.09 -13.68
C ASN A 127 11.31 -16.67 -13.76
N ASN A 128 11.91 -16.83 -14.94
CA ASN A 128 13.32 -16.49 -15.16
C ASN A 128 13.61 -14.99 -15.04
N ASP A 129 12.61 -14.14 -15.29
CA ASP A 129 12.68 -12.69 -15.23
C ASP A 129 12.31 -12.14 -13.84
N TYR A 130 12.27 -12.99 -12.78
CA TYR A 130 11.78 -12.60 -11.46
C TYR A 130 12.48 -11.36 -10.90
N LYS A 131 13.78 -11.19 -11.15
CA LYS A 131 14.54 -10.01 -10.67
C LYS A 131 14.02 -8.73 -11.29
N LYS A 132 13.79 -8.75 -12.61
CA LYS A 132 13.19 -7.63 -13.34
C LYS A 132 11.80 -7.31 -12.80
N LEU A 133 10.97 -8.32 -12.55
CA LEU A 133 9.63 -8.13 -11.99
C LEU A 133 9.66 -7.47 -10.60
N LEU A 134 10.65 -7.79 -9.76
CA LEU A 134 10.80 -7.13 -8.45
C LEU A 134 11.24 -5.67 -8.60
N GLU A 135 12.16 -5.38 -9.52
CA GLU A 135 12.60 -4.00 -9.79
C GLU A 135 11.47 -3.17 -10.43
N ASP A 136 10.73 -3.72 -11.38
CA ASP A 136 9.56 -3.07 -11.97
C ASP A 136 8.50 -2.76 -10.89
N ASN A 137 8.28 -3.69 -9.95
CA ASN A 137 7.37 -3.48 -8.81
C ASN A 137 7.85 -2.34 -7.90
N LYS A 138 9.17 -2.25 -7.63
CA LYS A 138 9.75 -1.13 -6.87
C LYS A 138 9.54 0.19 -7.60
N LYS A 139 9.81 0.24 -8.90
CA LYS A 139 9.61 1.43 -9.72
C LYS A 139 8.16 1.90 -9.71
N GLU A 140 7.20 0.99 -9.91
CA GLU A 140 5.76 1.30 -9.81
C GLU A 140 5.37 1.84 -8.43
N ALA A 141 5.96 1.31 -7.36
CA ALA A 141 5.70 1.79 -6.00
C ALA A 141 6.25 3.20 -5.78
N MET A 142 7.43 3.52 -6.32
CA MET A 142 8.01 4.86 -6.29
C MET A 142 7.13 5.86 -7.07
N GLU A 143 6.76 5.54 -8.30
CA GLU A 143 5.88 6.36 -9.14
C GLU A 143 4.52 6.62 -8.46
N ARG A 144 3.95 5.62 -7.80
CA ARG A 144 2.72 5.73 -7.02
C ARG A 144 2.89 6.65 -5.82
N TYR A 145 3.99 6.53 -5.08
CA TYR A 145 4.29 7.39 -3.94
C TYR A 145 4.48 8.85 -4.38
N ASP A 146 5.24 9.09 -5.44
CA ASP A 146 5.45 10.42 -6.02
C ASP A 146 4.13 11.06 -6.47
N TYR A 147 3.23 10.27 -7.05
CA TYR A 147 1.88 10.73 -7.38
C TYR A 147 1.14 11.21 -6.13
N TYR A 148 1.11 10.42 -5.04
CA TYR A 148 0.45 10.85 -3.81
C TYR A 148 1.12 12.05 -3.16
N GLN A 149 2.43 12.14 -3.23
CA GLN A 149 3.17 13.31 -2.76
C GLN A 149 2.82 14.57 -3.56
N SER A 150 2.61 14.44 -4.87
CA SER A 150 2.19 15.56 -5.71
C SER A 150 0.80 16.10 -5.37
N LEU A 151 -0.08 15.28 -4.79
CA LEU A 151 -1.42 15.73 -4.38
C LEU A 151 -1.36 16.65 -3.15
N VAL A 152 -0.42 16.42 -2.24
CA VAL A 152 -0.20 17.31 -1.08
C VAL A 152 0.17 18.73 -1.52
N ASN A 153 0.96 18.85 -2.60
CA ASN A 153 1.48 20.12 -3.09
C ASN A 153 0.50 20.92 -4.00
N LYS A 154 -0.61 20.29 -4.41
CA LYS A 154 -1.63 20.95 -5.26
C LYS A 154 -2.64 21.80 -4.47
N GLU A 155 -2.59 21.76 -3.16
CA GLU A 155 -3.50 22.47 -2.26
C GLU A 155 -2.96 23.87 -1.82
N GLN A 156 -1.87 24.35 -2.44
CA GLN A 156 -1.36 25.72 -2.33
C GLN A 156 -1.69 26.49 -3.61
#